data_39284deb609d83a7d1767156cc29c94b
#
_entry.id   39284deb609d83a7d1767156cc29c94b
#
_cell.length_a   1.000
_cell.length_b   1.000
_cell.length_c   1.000
_cell.angle_alpha   90.00
_cell.angle_beta   90.00
_cell.angle_gamma   90.00
#
_symmetry.space_group_name_H-M   'P 1'
#
loop_
_entity.id
_entity.type
_entity.pdbx_description
1 polymer ?
#
loop_
_entity_poly.entity_id
_entity_poly.type
_entity_poly.pdbx_seq_one_letter_code
_entity_poly.pdbx_strand_id
1 'polypeptide(L)'
;MSFPSVLGQGNARQFLRVTRGDGLTILLLSASTLIGVVSAHAETCPTAKDDIATDRPDVTNSSLVVPAGSLQSENGINFSSRDGGRTIDGTNTRWRLGVAPCLELLIDLPAYVANIRAPGNAGFTDVAPAVKWQISPIPGKIDLSVVSGVALPTGRAEISGRGAQPYVQFPWSWELRDGWGLSGMLTEFFRPSEATSKRITEATFVIEKNLTERFSLFTEYVGDYPEGGSPSQLWNSGGLYRLSPTQQVDFHVAFGLNHNTPSYIVGIGYSFRIDGLFAAARRSRGDRSLFAP
;
A
#
# COMPACT_ATOMS: atom_id res chain seq x y z
N MET A 1 -2.08 -0.10 -3.04
CA MET A 1 -3.37 0.53 -2.74
C MET A 1 -4.24 -0.46 -1.98
N SER A 2 -4.36 -0.32 -0.69
CA SER A 2 -5.39 -1.07 0.00
C SER A 2 -6.71 -0.39 -0.30
N PHE A 3 -7.57 -1.02 -1.10
CA PHE A 3 -8.95 -0.57 -1.20
C PHE A 3 -9.55 -0.66 0.21
N PRO A 4 -10.14 0.40 0.77
CA PRO A 4 -10.94 0.23 1.96
C PRO A 4 -11.98 -0.83 1.63
N SER A 5 -11.99 -1.92 2.38
CA SER A 5 -12.88 -3.05 2.15
C SER A 5 -14.34 -2.53 2.12
N VAL A 6 -14.91 -2.39 0.93
CA VAL A 6 -16.29 -1.96 0.68
C VAL A 6 -17.29 -3.07 1.07
N LEU A 7 -16.87 -4.00 1.89
CA LEU A 7 -17.69 -5.09 2.41
C LEU A 7 -18.27 -4.71 3.77
N GLY A 8 -19.48 -4.17 3.79
CA GLY A 8 -20.21 -4.11 5.04
C GLY A 8 -21.27 -3.04 5.18
N GLN A 9 -22.20 -2.92 4.24
CA GLN A 9 -23.51 -2.36 4.55
C GLN A 9 -24.56 -3.46 4.40
N GLY A 10 -24.57 -4.37 5.35
CA GLY A 10 -25.70 -5.24 5.64
C GLY A 10 -26.47 -4.62 6.80
N ASN A 11 -27.75 -4.32 6.58
CA ASN A 11 -28.70 -3.85 7.59
C ASN A 11 -28.65 -4.70 8.86
N ALA A 12 -28.29 -4.07 9.98
CA ALA A 12 -28.61 -4.58 11.30
C ALA A 12 -29.00 -3.42 12.19
N ARG A 13 -30.30 -3.15 12.24
CA ARG A 13 -30.92 -2.57 13.45
C ARG A 13 -30.97 -3.69 14.47
N GLN A 14 -30.20 -3.59 15.56
CA GLN A 14 -30.63 -4.05 16.87
C GLN A 14 -29.76 -3.43 17.99
N PHE A 15 -30.45 -2.99 18.97
CA PHE A 15 -30.25 -2.31 20.20
C PHE A 15 -29.03 -2.63 21.06
N LEU A 16 -28.55 -1.55 21.70
CA LEU A 16 -27.60 -1.43 22.80
C LEU A 16 -27.84 -2.40 23.96
N ARG A 17 -26.71 -2.84 24.55
CA ARG A 17 -26.48 -2.76 25.99
C ARG A 17 -24.99 -2.54 26.25
N VAL A 18 -24.70 -1.42 26.90
CA VAL A 18 -23.38 -1.06 27.43
C VAL A 18 -23.16 -1.82 28.72
N THR A 19 -22.09 -2.57 28.84
CA THR A 19 -21.48 -2.85 30.14
C THR A 19 -19.99 -2.50 30.06
N ARG A 20 -19.63 -1.56 30.90
CA ARG A 20 -18.26 -1.18 31.25
C ARG A 20 -17.53 -2.39 31.85
N GLY A 21 -16.32 -2.62 31.40
CA GLY A 21 -15.40 -3.58 32.02
C GLY A 21 -13.97 -3.29 31.60
N ASP A 22 -13.20 -2.81 32.51
CA ASP A 22 -11.80 -2.43 32.44
C ASP A 22 -10.90 -3.56 31.95
N GLY A 23 -9.92 -3.23 31.10
CA GLY A 23 -8.91 -4.19 30.66
C GLY A 23 -7.91 -3.63 29.66
N LEU A 24 -7.36 -2.44 29.95
CA LEU A 24 -6.16 -1.95 29.25
C LEU A 24 -4.95 -2.68 29.83
N THR A 25 -4.60 -3.82 29.30
CA THR A 25 -3.31 -4.49 29.58
C THR A 25 -2.49 -4.52 28.32
N ILE A 26 -1.55 -3.67 28.32
CA ILE A 26 -0.34 -3.40 27.55
C ILE A 26 0.25 -4.64 26.90
N LEU A 27 0.30 -4.63 25.56
CA LEU A 27 1.23 -5.43 24.76
C LEU A 27 2.37 -4.51 24.26
N LEU A 28 3.21 -4.09 25.21
CA LEU A 28 4.46 -3.35 24.98
C LEU A 28 5.67 -4.25 25.27
N LEU A 29 5.71 -5.46 24.73
CA LEU A 29 6.89 -6.32 24.88
C LEU A 29 7.05 -7.20 23.65
N SER A 30 7.65 -6.65 22.60
CA SER A 30 8.41 -7.43 21.60
C SER A 30 9.12 -6.60 20.53
N ALA A 31 9.20 -5.28 20.68
CA ALA A 31 9.92 -4.43 19.72
C ALA A 31 11.45 -4.40 19.93
N SER A 32 11.96 -4.96 21.02
CA SER A 32 13.37 -4.79 21.41
C SER A 32 14.31 -5.87 20.89
N THR A 33 13.81 -6.97 20.35
CA THR A 33 14.67 -8.10 19.90
C THR A 33 14.89 -8.15 18.39
N LEU A 34 14.22 -7.31 17.60
CA LEU A 34 14.39 -7.29 16.13
C LEU A 34 15.53 -6.37 15.64
N ILE A 35 16.09 -5.52 16.50
CA ILE A 35 17.13 -4.54 16.10
C ILE A 35 18.53 -5.18 15.97
N GLY A 36 18.74 -6.37 16.53
CA GLY A 36 20.06 -7.02 16.54
C GLY A 36 20.43 -7.83 15.28
N VAL A 37 19.49 -8.11 14.38
CA VAL A 37 19.73 -9.01 13.23
C VAL A 37 20.01 -8.25 11.92
N VAL A 38 19.79 -6.94 11.90
CA VAL A 38 19.86 -6.13 10.65
C VAL A 38 21.30 -5.85 10.17
N SER A 39 22.33 -6.08 11.00
CA SER A 39 23.69 -5.64 10.68
C SER A 39 24.50 -6.57 9.76
N ALA A 40 24.03 -7.77 9.44
CA ALA A 40 24.87 -8.76 8.73
C ALA A 40 24.59 -8.89 7.22
N HIS A 41 23.55 -8.25 6.66
CA HIS A 41 23.19 -8.43 5.25
C HIS A 41 23.04 -7.12 4.47
N ALA A 42 23.53 -6.00 5.00
CA ALA A 42 23.37 -4.67 4.39
C ALA A 42 24.09 -4.50 3.02
N GLU A 43 25.03 -5.39 2.67
CA GLU A 43 25.78 -5.28 1.42
C GLU A 43 25.14 -5.99 0.21
N THR A 44 24.10 -6.81 0.42
CA THR A 44 23.52 -7.64 -0.64
C THR A 44 22.09 -7.29 -1.02
N CYS A 45 21.45 -6.33 -0.33
CA CYS A 45 20.14 -5.89 -0.72
C CYS A 45 20.26 -5.10 -2.03
N PRO A 46 19.58 -5.50 -3.12
CA PRO A 46 19.56 -4.71 -4.31
C PRO A 46 18.93 -3.37 -3.95
N THR A 47 19.78 -2.35 -3.83
CA THR A 47 19.30 -0.98 -3.69
C THR A 47 18.34 -0.71 -4.84
N ALA A 48 17.26 -0.01 -4.56
CA ALA A 48 16.32 0.39 -5.57
C ALA A 48 17.05 0.91 -6.80
N LYS A 49 16.58 0.49 -7.94
CA LYS A 49 17.06 0.95 -9.25
C LYS A 49 17.06 2.48 -9.29
N ASP A 50 17.88 3.08 -10.15
CA ASP A 50 17.89 4.52 -10.36
C ASP A 50 16.49 5.06 -10.72
N ASP A 51 15.69 4.23 -11.35
CA ASP A 51 14.31 4.53 -11.73
C ASP A 51 13.33 4.32 -10.57
N ILE A 52 12.33 5.18 -10.51
CA ILE A 52 11.23 5.10 -9.54
C ILE A 52 10.48 3.76 -9.67
N ALA A 53 10.29 3.08 -8.55
CA ALA A 53 9.44 1.89 -8.43
C ALA A 53 8.28 2.22 -7.49
N THR A 54 7.05 2.17 -8.01
CA THR A 54 5.85 2.59 -7.29
C THR A 54 5.02 1.40 -6.84
N ASP A 55 4.20 1.61 -5.79
CA ASP A 55 3.14 0.71 -5.36
C ASP A 55 1.80 1.02 -6.08
N ARG A 56 1.85 1.86 -7.12
CA ARG A 56 0.73 2.30 -7.98
C ARG A 56 1.03 1.98 -9.44
N PRO A 57 -0.01 1.83 -10.31
CA PRO A 57 -1.47 1.96 -10.09
C PRO A 57 -2.16 0.63 -9.76
N ASP A 58 -1.44 -0.48 -9.76
CA ASP A 58 -1.94 -1.80 -9.39
C ASP A 58 -2.18 -1.91 -7.86
N VAL A 59 -2.86 -2.96 -7.44
CA VAL A 59 -3.09 -3.28 -6.02
C VAL A 59 -1.85 -3.95 -5.43
N THR A 60 -1.11 -4.66 -6.27
CA THR A 60 0.15 -5.32 -5.92
C THR A 60 1.21 -4.27 -5.59
N ASN A 61 1.71 -4.28 -4.36
CA ASN A 61 2.83 -3.42 -3.99
C ASN A 61 4.12 -3.90 -4.68
N SER A 62 5.00 -2.96 -5.01
CA SER A 62 6.36 -3.26 -5.45
C SER A 62 7.09 -4.10 -4.40
N SER A 63 7.86 -5.09 -4.83
CA SER A 63 8.76 -5.86 -3.97
C SER A 63 10.03 -5.08 -3.59
N LEU A 64 10.28 -3.92 -4.21
CA LEU A 64 11.47 -3.10 -3.99
C LEU A 64 11.21 -2.02 -2.93
N VAL A 65 12.23 -1.72 -2.13
CA VAL A 65 12.24 -0.58 -1.22
C VAL A 65 12.75 0.68 -1.91
N VAL A 66 12.33 1.84 -1.42
CA VAL A 66 12.86 3.14 -1.84
C VAL A 66 14.32 3.28 -1.38
N PRO A 67 15.23 3.88 -2.17
CA PRO A 67 16.64 4.05 -1.80
C PRO A 67 16.80 4.71 -0.43
N ALA A 68 17.76 4.25 0.36
CA ALA A 68 18.05 4.83 1.67
C ALA A 68 18.33 6.34 1.56
N GLY A 69 17.65 7.14 2.38
CA GLY A 69 17.74 8.60 2.34
C GLY A 69 16.88 9.27 1.27
N SER A 70 15.95 8.53 0.65
CA SER A 70 15.00 9.07 -0.32
C SER A 70 13.58 9.04 0.22
N LEU A 71 12.79 10.04 -0.13
CA LEU A 71 11.35 10.12 0.13
C LEU A 71 10.59 10.03 -1.19
N GLN A 72 9.69 9.07 -1.30
CA GLN A 72 8.79 8.91 -2.43
C GLN A 72 7.35 9.23 -2.00
N SER A 73 6.64 9.99 -2.82
CA SER A 73 5.21 10.26 -2.65
C SER A 73 4.45 9.72 -3.86
N GLU A 74 3.45 8.93 -3.60
CA GLU A 74 2.56 8.35 -4.60
C GLU A 74 1.15 8.85 -4.34
N ASN A 75 0.52 9.43 -5.36
CA ASN A 75 -0.77 10.10 -5.22
C ASN A 75 -1.71 9.67 -6.34
N GLY A 76 -3.01 9.57 -6.05
CA GLY A 76 -3.98 9.21 -7.08
C GLY A 76 -5.40 9.55 -6.72
N ILE A 77 -6.24 9.60 -7.74
CA ILE A 77 -7.67 9.83 -7.64
C ILE A 77 -8.35 8.70 -8.40
N ASN A 78 -9.37 8.10 -7.79
CA ASN A 78 -10.19 7.09 -8.42
C ASN A 78 -11.64 7.54 -8.50
N PHE A 79 -12.30 7.09 -9.54
CA PHE A 79 -13.73 7.14 -9.71
C PHE A 79 -14.24 5.70 -9.83
N SER A 80 -15.23 5.35 -9.02
CA SER A 80 -15.81 4.01 -9.04
C SER A 80 -17.34 4.05 -9.13
N SER A 81 -17.91 2.98 -9.68
CA SER A 81 -19.35 2.79 -9.76
C SER A 81 -19.73 1.40 -9.23
N ARG A 82 -20.74 1.35 -8.36
CA ARG A 82 -21.31 0.12 -7.82
C ARG A 82 -22.81 0.28 -7.64
N ASP A 83 -23.61 -0.64 -8.18
CA ASP A 83 -25.07 -0.70 -8.02
C ASP A 83 -25.77 0.66 -8.26
N GLY A 84 -25.29 1.41 -9.26
CA GLY A 84 -25.79 2.74 -9.57
C GLY A 84 -25.30 3.87 -8.65
N GLY A 85 -24.62 3.55 -7.55
CA GLY A 85 -23.83 4.48 -6.75
C GLY A 85 -22.54 4.88 -7.47
N ARG A 86 -22.07 6.10 -7.23
CA ARG A 86 -20.81 6.63 -7.80
C ARG A 86 -19.99 7.24 -6.69
N THR A 87 -18.74 6.83 -6.61
CA THR A 87 -17.81 7.30 -5.58
C THR A 87 -16.58 7.89 -6.24
N ILE A 88 -16.09 9.00 -5.71
CA ILE A 88 -14.77 9.53 -5.97
C ILE A 88 -13.95 9.40 -4.69
N ASP A 89 -12.71 8.95 -4.81
CA ASP A 89 -11.76 8.92 -3.72
C ASP A 89 -10.43 9.56 -4.15
N GLY A 90 -9.83 10.30 -3.23
CA GLY A 90 -8.57 11.02 -3.46
C GLY A 90 -8.22 11.91 -2.27
N THR A 91 -7.01 12.38 -2.12
CA THR A 91 -5.82 11.86 -2.80
C THR A 91 -5.41 10.56 -2.11
N ASN A 92 -5.30 9.45 -2.84
CA ASN A 92 -4.78 8.20 -2.27
C ASN A 92 -3.26 8.34 -2.13
N THR A 93 -2.82 9.01 -1.08
CA THR A 93 -1.42 9.38 -0.88
C THR A 93 -0.71 8.35 -0.02
N ARG A 94 0.37 7.79 -0.55
CA ARG A 94 1.35 6.97 0.19
C ARG A 94 2.69 7.66 0.19
N TRP A 95 3.27 7.80 1.37
CA TRP A 95 4.66 8.19 1.53
C TRP A 95 5.51 7.00 1.88
N ARG A 96 6.69 6.92 1.23
CA ARG A 96 7.67 5.84 1.40
C ARG A 96 9.03 6.48 1.68
N LEU A 97 9.63 6.19 2.82
CA LEU A 97 10.92 6.73 3.25
C LEU A 97 11.92 5.59 3.38
N GLY A 98 12.94 5.57 2.53
CA GLY A 98 14.06 4.65 2.65
C GLY A 98 14.94 5.01 3.84
N VAL A 99 14.95 4.17 4.87
CA VAL A 99 15.71 4.41 6.12
C VAL A 99 17.02 3.61 6.18
N ALA A 100 17.10 2.50 5.46
CA ALA A 100 18.29 1.66 5.31
C ALA A 100 18.24 0.97 3.93
N PRO A 101 19.34 0.32 3.48
CA PRO A 101 19.40 -0.30 2.14
C PRO A 101 18.23 -1.21 1.80
N CYS A 102 17.71 -1.98 2.77
CA CYS A 102 16.62 -2.93 2.58
C CYS A 102 15.38 -2.60 3.38
N LEU A 103 15.27 -1.40 3.94
CA LEU A 103 14.21 -1.04 4.87
C LEU A 103 13.62 0.31 4.52
N GLU A 104 12.30 0.35 4.39
CA GLU A 104 11.54 1.59 4.25
C GLU A 104 10.41 1.68 5.25
N LEU A 105 10.08 2.90 5.62
CA LEU A 105 8.86 3.25 6.35
C LEU A 105 7.82 3.72 5.34
N LEU A 106 6.59 3.27 5.53
CA LEU A 106 5.45 3.67 4.71
C LEU A 106 4.39 4.31 5.60
N ILE A 107 3.64 5.22 5.02
CA ILE A 107 2.42 5.74 5.63
C ILE A 107 1.39 6.04 4.53
N ASP A 108 0.24 5.39 4.62
CA ASP A 108 -0.93 5.78 3.84
C ASP A 108 -1.63 6.91 4.57
N LEU A 109 -1.77 8.04 3.90
CA LEU A 109 -2.48 9.21 4.42
C LEU A 109 -3.98 9.07 4.13
N PRO A 110 -4.84 9.72 4.93
CA PRO A 110 -6.28 9.65 4.74
C PRO A 110 -6.70 10.15 3.37
N ALA A 111 -7.36 9.30 2.60
CA ALA A 111 -8.02 9.69 1.36
C ALA A 111 -9.43 10.21 1.65
N TYR A 112 -9.84 11.26 0.95
CA TYR A 112 -11.23 11.72 1.01
C TYR A 112 -12.10 10.91 0.08
N VAL A 113 -13.13 10.29 0.62
CA VAL A 113 -14.11 9.48 -0.12
C VAL A 113 -15.44 10.20 -0.12
N ALA A 114 -16.03 10.38 -1.30
CA ALA A 114 -17.34 11.01 -1.45
C ALA A 114 -18.24 10.22 -2.39
N ASN A 115 -19.47 9.96 -1.94
CA ASN A 115 -20.50 9.42 -2.82
C ASN A 115 -21.19 10.58 -3.56
N ILE A 116 -21.08 10.61 -4.89
CA ILE A 116 -21.55 11.72 -5.74
C ILE A 116 -23.09 11.83 -5.72
N ARG A 117 -23.80 10.71 -5.51
CA ARG A 117 -25.27 10.67 -5.51
C ARG A 117 -25.90 10.71 -4.12
N ALA A 118 -25.10 10.52 -3.08
CA ALA A 118 -25.55 10.58 -1.69
C ALA A 118 -24.58 11.43 -0.85
N PRO A 119 -24.70 12.77 -0.91
CA PRO A 119 -23.70 13.68 -0.32
C PRO A 119 -23.48 13.54 1.19
N GLY A 120 -24.36 12.85 1.91
CA GLY A 120 -24.20 12.60 3.35
C GLY A 120 -23.14 11.55 3.72
N ASN A 121 -22.65 10.77 2.75
CA ASN A 121 -21.69 9.68 2.97
C ASN A 121 -20.31 10.05 2.42
N ALA A 122 -19.72 11.10 2.96
CA ALA A 122 -18.37 11.52 2.60
C ALA A 122 -17.51 11.66 3.86
N GLY A 123 -16.20 11.41 3.74
CA GLY A 123 -15.26 11.55 4.84
C GLY A 123 -13.89 11.00 4.51
N PHE A 124 -13.01 11.03 5.49
CA PHE A 124 -11.65 10.53 5.34
C PHE A 124 -11.54 9.06 5.72
N THR A 125 -10.65 8.34 5.04
CA THR A 125 -10.20 6.99 5.40
C THR A 125 -9.22 7.02 6.56
N ASP A 126 -8.76 5.85 6.98
CA ASP A 126 -7.79 5.67 8.05
C ASP A 126 -6.36 6.05 7.63
N VAL A 127 -5.53 6.43 8.60
CA VAL A 127 -4.08 6.46 8.46
C VAL A 127 -3.54 5.04 8.65
N ALA A 128 -2.58 4.62 7.80
CA ALA A 128 -1.97 3.30 7.93
C ALA A 128 -0.43 3.38 7.84
N PRO A 129 0.27 3.45 8.99
CA PRO A 129 1.72 3.29 9.03
C PRO A 129 2.12 1.84 8.80
N ALA A 130 3.26 1.64 8.13
CA ALA A 130 3.84 0.32 7.88
C ALA A 130 5.37 0.37 7.76
N VAL A 131 5.97 -0.81 7.79
CA VAL A 131 7.38 -1.04 7.52
C VAL A 131 7.48 -2.09 6.42
N LYS A 132 8.30 -1.84 5.40
CA LYS A 132 8.65 -2.82 4.36
C LYS A 132 10.13 -3.20 4.50
N TRP A 133 10.36 -4.48 4.54
CA TRP A 133 11.68 -5.07 4.52
C TRP A 133 11.84 -5.91 3.24
N GLN A 134 12.76 -5.49 2.37
CA GLN A 134 13.11 -6.24 1.18
C GLN A 134 14.08 -7.37 1.58
N ILE A 135 13.68 -8.61 1.32
CA ILE A 135 14.53 -9.78 1.46
C ILE A 135 15.39 -9.84 0.21
N SER A 136 16.69 -10.16 0.37
CA SER A 136 17.61 -10.30 -0.77
C SER A 136 17.05 -11.26 -1.82
N PRO A 137 17.37 -11.03 -3.12
CA PRO A 137 16.80 -11.86 -4.18
C PRO A 137 17.04 -13.33 -3.91
N ILE A 138 15.97 -14.10 -4.02
CA ILE A 138 16.03 -15.55 -3.95
C ILE A 138 16.71 -16.07 -5.23
N PRO A 139 17.46 -17.17 -5.19
CA PRO A 139 18.01 -17.76 -6.40
C PRO A 139 16.96 -17.87 -7.50
N GLY A 140 17.23 -17.27 -8.69
CA GLY A 140 16.27 -17.24 -9.81
C GLY A 140 15.76 -15.85 -10.18
N LYS A 141 16.31 -14.77 -9.57
CA LYS A 141 15.95 -13.35 -9.86
C LYS A 141 14.53 -12.97 -9.38
N ILE A 142 14.06 -13.60 -8.32
CA ILE A 142 12.81 -13.21 -7.68
C ILE A 142 13.16 -12.22 -6.55
N ASP A 143 12.55 -11.03 -6.60
CA ASP A 143 12.55 -10.08 -5.51
C ASP A 143 11.36 -10.35 -4.60
N LEU A 144 11.59 -10.29 -3.29
CA LEU A 144 10.58 -10.54 -2.26
C LEU A 144 10.72 -9.52 -1.14
N SER A 145 9.59 -9.05 -0.64
CA SER A 145 9.53 -8.21 0.55
C SER A 145 8.48 -8.68 1.53
N VAL A 146 8.61 -8.24 2.76
CA VAL A 146 7.59 -8.34 3.81
C VAL A 146 7.19 -6.93 4.20
N VAL A 147 5.88 -6.66 4.17
CA VAL A 147 5.30 -5.42 4.69
C VAL A 147 4.47 -5.76 5.92
N SER A 148 4.67 -5.04 7.01
CA SER A 148 3.84 -5.15 8.22
C SER A 148 3.34 -3.78 8.60
N GLY A 149 2.03 -3.64 8.72
CA GLY A 149 1.38 -2.37 8.99
C GLY A 149 0.11 -2.49 9.81
N VAL A 150 -0.48 -1.36 10.12
CA VAL A 150 -1.76 -1.28 10.83
C VAL A 150 -2.55 -0.07 10.35
N ALA A 151 -3.80 -0.30 9.90
CA ALA A 151 -4.74 0.80 9.69
C ALA A 151 -5.34 1.20 11.05
N LEU A 152 -5.19 2.48 11.39
CA LEU A 152 -5.65 3.05 12.65
C LEU A 152 -7.03 3.69 12.45
N PRO A 153 -8.00 3.52 13.37
CA PRO A 153 -9.37 4.03 13.21
C PRO A 153 -9.43 5.56 13.40
N THR A 154 -8.77 6.29 12.50
CA THR A 154 -8.66 7.76 12.52
C THR A 154 -9.63 8.44 11.57
N GLY A 155 -10.20 7.68 10.64
CA GLY A 155 -11.14 8.17 9.65
C GLY A 155 -12.57 8.29 10.17
N ARG A 156 -13.49 8.62 9.27
CA ARG A 156 -14.92 8.71 9.61
C ARG A 156 -15.49 7.31 9.81
N ALA A 157 -16.26 7.11 10.87
CA ALA A 157 -16.77 5.80 11.31
C ALA A 157 -17.58 5.03 10.25
N GLU A 158 -18.21 5.73 9.30
CA GLU A 158 -18.96 5.13 8.20
C GLU A 158 -18.06 4.69 7.03
N ILE A 159 -16.80 5.14 6.99
CA ILE A 159 -15.83 4.89 5.91
C ILE A 159 -14.65 4.08 6.42
N SER A 160 -14.26 4.30 7.68
CA SER A 160 -13.12 3.73 8.36
C SER A 160 -13.46 2.40 9.04
N GLY A 161 -12.44 1.64 9.40
CA GLY A 161 -12.58 0.51 10.33
C GLY A 161 -12.94 0.98 11.74
N ARG A 162 -13.70 0.17 12.48
CA ARG A 162 -14.10 0.49 13.87
C ARG A 162 -13.03 0.15 14.92
N GLY A 163 -11.83 -0.21 14.49
CA GLY A 163 -10.71 -0.57 15.35
C GLY A 163 -9.43 -0.72 14.54
N ALA A 164 -8.30 -0.86 15.22
CA ALA A 164 -7.03 -1.10 14.55
C ALA A 164 -7.09 -2.40 13.72
N GLN A 165 -6.60 -2.33 12.50
CA GLN A 165 -6.57 -3.44 11.53
C GLN A 165 -5.12 -3.72 11.13
N PRO A 166 -4.40 -4.58 11.86
CA PRO A 166 -3.08 -5.03 11.46
C PRO A 166 -3.14 -5.79 10.14
N TYR A 167 -2.04 -5.74 9.37
CA TYR A 167 -1.90 -6.54 8.16
C TYR A 167 -0.44 -6.93 7.93
N VAL A 168 -0.27 -8.00 7.18
CA VAL A 168 1.03 -8.42 6.65
C VAL A 168 0.88 -8.72 5.17
N GLN A 169 1.88 -8.30 4.36
CA GLN A 169 1.90 -8.48 2.92
C GLN A 169 3.22 -9.08 2.47
N PHE A 170 3.18 -9.88 1.43
CA PHE A 170 4.32 -10.55 0.82
C PHE A 170 4.35 -10.23 -0.68
N PRO A 171 4.73 -9.00 -1.09
CA PRO A 171 4.90 -8.68 -2.50
C PRO A 171 6.17 -9.35 -3.04
N TRP A 172 6.04 -9.92 -4.23
CA TRP A 172 7.12 -10.54 -4.97
C TRP A 172 7.08 -10.09 -6.43
N SER A 173 8.25 -10.10 -7.10
CA SER A 173 8.36 -9.83 -8.53
C SER A 173 9.44 -10.68 -9.18
N TRP A 174 9.26 -10.95 -10.45
CA TRP A 174 10.18 -11.71 -11.28
C TRP A 174 10.33 -11.02 -12.64
N GLU A 175 11.52 -10.52 -12.94
CA GLU A 175 11.85 -9.97 -14.23
C GLU A 175 12.11 -11.10 -15.23
N LEU A 176 11.34 -11.12 -16.30
CA LEU A 176 11.49 -12.05 -17.42
C LEU A 176 12.29 -11.42 -18.56
N ARG A 177 12.44 -12.15 -19.66
CA ARG A 177 13.10 -11.65 -20.86
C ARG A 177 12.22 -10.66 -21.62
N ASP A 178 12.83 -9.86 -22.47
CA ASP A 178 12.17 -8.98 -23.43
C ASP A 178 11.18 -7.99 -22.81
N GLY A 179 11.48 -7.50 -21.59
CA GLY A 179 10.66 -6.51 -20.90
C GLY A 179 9.33 -7.05 -20.37
N TRP A 180 9.18 -8.37 -20.23
CA TRP A 180 8.07 -8.96 -19.48
C TRP A 180 8.42 -9.03 -17.99
N GLY A 181 7.41 -8.84 -17.15
CA GLY A 181 7.47 -9.01 -15.71
C GLY A 181 6.27 -9.78 -15.19
N LEU A 182 6.49 -10.53 -14.14
CA LEU A 182 5.45 -11.15 -13.32
C LEU A 182 5.61 -10.64 -11.91
N SER A 183 4.51 -10.30 -11.25
CA SER A 183 4.49 -9.96 -9.84
C SER A 183 3.20 -10.39 -9.19
N GLY A 184 3.18 -10.34 -7.89
CA GLY A 184 1.97 -10.65 -7.12
C GLY A 184 2.19 -10.38 -5.65
N MET A 185 1.12 -10.45 -4.90
CA MET A 185 1.14 -10.21 -3.47
C MET A 185 0.13 -11.09 -2.76
N LEU A 186 0.51 -11.60 -1.60
CA LEU A 186 -0.40 -12.19 -0.65
C LEU A 186 -0.50 -11.28 0.56
N THR A 187 -1.71 -10.88 0.92
CA THR A 187 -1.96 -10.03 2.09
C THR A 187 -2.92 -10.72 3.05
N GLU A 188 -2.63 -10.65 4.33
CA GLU A 188 -3.56 -11.06 5.38
C GLU A 188 -3.93 -9.83 6.21
N PHE A 189 -5.20 -9.45 6.19
CA PHE A 189 -5.77 -8.40 7.03
C PHE A 189 -6.45 -9.00 8.24
N PHE A 190 -6.11 -8.49 9.42
CA PHE A 190 -6.73 -8.86 10.70
C PHE A 190 -7.72 -7.77 11.08
N ARG A 191 -8.99 -8.11 11.20
CA ARG A 191 -10.05 -7.16 11.52
C ARG A 191 -10.44 -7.22 12.99
N PRO A 192 -10.98 -6.14 13.56
CA PRO A 192 -11.49 -6.13 14.93
C PRO A 192 -12.50 -7.27 15.16
N SER A 193 -12.56 -7.77 16.39
CA SER A 193 -13.41 -8.90 16.78
C SER A 193 -14.90 -8.68 16.51
N GLU A 194 -15.34 -7.43 16.38
CA GLU A 194 -16.72 -7.04 16.09
C GLU A 194 -17.04 -7.09 14.58
N ALA A 195 -16.05 -7.28 13.71
CA ALA A 195 -16.27 -7.43 12.27
C ALA A 195 -16.88 -8.80 11.96
N THR A 196 -17.74 -8.85 10.91
CA THR A 196 -18.38 -10.09 10.44
C THR A 196 -17.33 -11.13 10.00
N SER A 197 -16.27 -10.67 9.35
CA SER A 197 -15.11 -11.51 8.99
C SER A 197 -13.92 -11.01 9.75
N LYS A 198 -13.26 -11.89 10.51
CA LYS A 198 -12.09 -11.53 11.32
C LYS A 198 -10.81 -11.43 10.51
N ARG A 199 -10.74 -12.14 9.40
CA ARG A 199 -9.60 -12.14 8.47
C ARG A 199 -10.08 -11.96 7.05
N ILE A 200 -9.26 -11.30 6.26
CA ILE A 200 -9.42 -11.23 4.81
C ILE A 200 -8.06 -11.57 4.21
N THR A 201 -8.02 -12.61 3.40
CA THR A 201 -6.85 -12.93 2.59
C THR A 201 -7.03 -12.26 1.23
N GLU A 202 -6.11 -11.40 0.84
CA GLU A 202 -6.03 -10.82 -0.50
C GLU A 202 -4.92 -11.52 -1.28
N ALA A 203 -5.21 -11.90 -2.51
CA ALA A 203 -4.24 -12.46 -3.44
C ALA A 203 -4.28 -11.70 -4.76
N THR A 204 -3.12 -11.26 -5.23
CA THR A 204 -2.99 -10.54 -6.50
C THR A 204 -1.97 -11.20 -7.41
N PHE A 205 -2.16 -11.02 -8.72
CA PHE A 205 -1.23 -11.50 -9.73
C PHE A 205 -1.20 -10.52 -10.90
N VAL A 206 -0.01 -10.08 -11.27
CA VAL A 206 0.24 -9.07 -12.33
C VAL A 206 1.10 -9.65 -13.42
N ILE A 207 0.75 -9.32 -14.65
CA ILE A 207 1.62 -9.45 -15.82
C ILE A 207 1.91 -8.03 -16.32
N GLU A 208 3.18 -7.70 -16.45
CA GLU A 208 3.64 -6.41 -16.94
C GLU A 208 4.41 -6.57 -18.25
N LYS A 209 4.33 -5.56 -19.11
CA LYS A 209 5.11 -5.46 -20.34
C LYS A 209 5.67 -4.05 -20.51
N ASN A 210 6.99 -3.94 -20.48
CA ASN A 210 7.69 -2.73 -20.89
C ASN A 210 7.65 -2.62 -22.41
N LEU A 211 6.91 -1.64 -22.94
CA LEU A 211 6.82 -1.37 -24.37
C LEU A 211 7.97 -0.48 -24.87
N THR A 212 8.42 0.42 -24.01
CA THR A 212 9.59 1.28 -24.19
C THR A 212 10.32 1.44 -22.87
N GLU A 213 11.45 2.16 -22.85
CA GLU A 213 12.16 2.51 -21.61
C GLU A 213 11.30 3.35 -20.64
N ARG A 214 10.25 4.02 -21.15
CA ARG A 214 9.42 4.95 -20.37
C ARG A 214 7.97 4.52 -20.22
N PHE A 215 7.51 3.57 -21.00
CA PHE A 215 6.10 3.20 -21.02
C PHE A 215 5.91 1.71 -20.83
N SER A 216 5.17 1.34 -19.78
CA SER A 216 4.79 -0.02 -19.44
C SER A 216 3.27 -0.15 -19.42
N LEU A 217 2.79 -1.34 -19.73
CA LEU A 217 1.41 -1.77 -19.53
C LEU A 217 1.38 -2.91 -18.55
N PHE A 218 0.29 -3.01 -17.80
CA PHE A 218 0.07 -4.13 -16.90
C PHE A 218 -1.38 -4.62 -16.98
N THR A 219 -1.55 -5.85 -16.54
CA THR A 219 -2.85 -6.44 -16.27
C THR A 219 -2.76 -7.26 -14.99
N GLU A 220 -3.78 -7.17 -14.14
CA GLU A 220 -3.79 -7.67 -12.78
C GLU A 220 -5.10 -8.37 -12.45
N TYR A 221 -5.01 -9.49 -11.76
CA TYR A 221 -6.11 -10.09 -11.04
C TYR A 221 -5.98 -9.75 -9.55
N VAL A 222 -7.10 -9.36 -8.93
CA VAL A 222 -7.19 -9.11 -7.48
C VAL A 222 -8.35 -9.92 -6.91
N GLY A 223 -8.10 -10.64 -5.85
CA GLY A 223 -9.13 -11.39 -5.13
C GLY A 223 -9.03 -11.21 -3.62
N ASP A 224 -10.12 -10.74 -3.00
CA ASP A 224 -10.30 -10.70 -1.56
C ASP A 224 -11.16 -11.86 -1.11
N TYR A 225 -10.69 -12.60 -0.14
CA TYR A 225 -11.32 -13.80 0.40
C TYR A 225 -11.58 -13.63 1.91
N PRO A 226 -12.72 -13.03 2.29
CA PRO A 226 -13.07 -12.87 3.69
C PRO A 226 -13.43 -14.21 4.34
N GLU A 227 -12.93 -14.45 5.55
CA GLU A 227 -13.27 -15.63 6.35
C GLU A 227 -14.79 -15.68 6.57
N GLY A 228 -15.44 -16.75 6.09
CA GLY A 228 -16.88 -16.94 6.21
C GLY A 228 -17.75 -15.99 5.36
N GLY A 229 -17.15 -15.26 4.42
CA GLY A 229 -17.83 -14.32 3.52
C GLY A 229 -17.74 -14.73 2.05
N SER A 230 -18.41 -13.98 1.18
CA SER A 230 -18.29 -14.14 -0.26
C SER A 230 -17.09 -13.38 -0.80
N PRO A 231 -16.33 -13.92 -1.75
CA PRO A 231 -15.15 -13.26 -2.29
C PRO A 231 -15.52 -12.02 -3.10
N SER A 232 -14.57 -11.08 -3.16
CA SER A 232 -14.58 -9.90 -4.01
C SER A 232 -13.46 -10.03 -5.03
N GLN A 233 -13.74 -9.90 -6.33
CA GLN A 233 -12.77 -10.18 -7.39
C GLN A 233 -12.80 -9.09 -8.45
N LEU A 234 -11.61 -8.61 -8.85
CA LEU A 234 -11.41 -7.55 -9.83
C LEU A 234 -10.44 -8.01 -10.92
N TRP A 235 -10.65 -7.51 -12.13
CA TRP A 235 -9.65 -7.44 -13.18
C TRP A 235 -9.24 -5.99 -13.37
N ASN A 236 -7.95 -5.69 -13.21
CA ASN A 236 -7.38 -4.35 -13.32
C ASN A 236 -6.39 -4.31 -14.47
N SER A 237 -6.35 -3.22 -15.24
CA SER A 237 -5.37 -3.01 -16.28
C SER A 237 -5.06 -1.54 -16.43
N GLY A 238 -3.85 -1.22 -16.83
CA GLY A 238 -3.44 0.16 -16.95
C GLY A 238 -2.06 0.33 -17.56
N GLY A 239 -1.53 1.51 -17.38
CA GLY A 239 -0.20 1.86 -17.85
C GLY A 239 0.48 2.88 -16.98
N LEU A 240 1.80 2.84 -17.08
CA LEU A 240 2.73 3.70 -16.37
C LEU A 240 3.59 4.44 -17.39
N TYR A 241 3.72 5.76 -17.24
CA TYR A 241 4.61 6.56 -18.07
C TYR A 241 5.62 7.30 -17.19
N ARG A 242 6.90 6.97 -17.36
CA ARG A 242 8.00 7.57 -16.64
C ARG A 242 8.37 8.92 -17.28
N LEU A 243 8.12 10.01 -16.57
CA LEU A 243 8.49 11.37 -16.98
C LEU A 243 9.98 11.61 -16.83
N SER A 244 10.57 11.09 -15.73
CA SER A 244 11.99 11.11 -15.41
C SER A 244 12.34 9.89 -14.55
N PRO A 245 13.61 9.63 -14.23
CA PRO A 245 13.96 8.54 -13.31
C PRO A 245 13.28 8.62 -11.94
N THR A 246 12.84 9.81 -11.53
CA THR A 246 12.21 10.04 -10.23
C THR A 246 10.75 10.47 -10.31
N GLN A 247 10.11 10.44 -11.49
CA GLN A 247 8.72 10.89 -11.67
C GLN A 247 7.96 9.98 -12.62
N GLN A 248 6.73 9.67 -12.27
CA GLN A 248 5.86 8.80 -13.04
C GLN A 248 4.40 9.29 -12.98
N VAL A 249 3.70 9.16 -14.08
CA VAL A 249 2.24 9.22 -14.14
C VAL A 249 1.69 7.83 -14.45
N ASP A 250 0.51 7.55 -13.94
CA ASP A 250 -0.15 6.27 -14.14
C ASP A 250 -1.64 6.45 -14.41
N PHE A 251 -2.24 5.44 -15.05
CA PHE A 251 -3.68 5.33 -15.23
C PHE A 251 -4.09 3.86 -15.16
N HIS A 252 -5.31 3.61 -14.71
CA HIS A 252 -5.86 2.26 -14.70
C HIS A 252 -7.37 2.24 -14.85
N VAL A 253 -7.87 1.10 -15.28
CA VAL A 253 -9.29 0.74 -15.28
C VAL A 253 -9.43 -0.66 -14.71
N ALA A 254 -10.37 -0.83 -13.77
CA ALA A 254 -10.69 -2.13 -13.21
C ALA A 254 -12.17 -2.45 -13.38
N PHE A 255 -12.47 -3.73 -13.52
CA PHE A 255 -13.82 -4.27 -13.66
C PHE A 255 -14.08 -5.33 -12.60
N GLY A 256 -15.24 -5.25 -11.96
CA GLY A 256 -15.70 -6.28 -11.04
C GLY A 256 -16.02 -7.57 -11.76
N LEU A 257 -15.52 -8.69 -11.24
CA LEU A 257 -15.79 -10.03 -11.76
C LEU A 257 -16.98 -10.70 -11.07
N ASN A 258 -17.46 -10.10 -9.97
CA ASN A 258 -18.65 -10.55 -9.24
C ASN A 258 -19.37 -9.37 -8.58
N HIS A 259 -20.57 -9.61 -8.00
CA HIS A 259 -21.40 -8.55 -7.43
C HIS A 259 -20.91 -7.97 -6.11
N ASN A 260 -19.87 -8.52 -5.52
CA ASN A 260 -19.28 -7.95 -4.29
C ASN A 260 -18.28 -6.83 -4.60
N THR A 261 -18.02 -6.57 -5.89
CA THR A 261 -17.06 -5.58 -6.36
C THR A 261 -17.73 -4.40 -7.04
N PRO A 262 -17.06 -3.24 -7.13
CA PRO A 262 -17.48 -2.17 -8.03
C PRO A 262 -17.63 -2.68 -9.46
N SER A 263 -18.63 -2.20 -10.20
CA SER A 263 -18.80 -2.55 -11.61
C SER A 263 -17.60 -2.13 -12.43
N TYR A 264 -17.05 -0.95 -12.11
CA TYR A 264 -15.78 -0.47 -12.67
C TYR A 264 -15.13 0.57 -11.75
N ILE A 265 -13.82 0.72 -11.91
CA ILE A 265 -13.00 1.75 -11.30
C ILE A 265 -12.13 2.36 -12.40
N VAL A 266 -11.97 3.68 -12.41
CA VAL A 266 -11.02 4.39 -13.27
C VAL A 266 -10.17 5.27 -12.39
N GLY A 267 -8.86 5.22 -12.57
CA GLY A 267 -7.94 6.00 -11.75
C GLY A 267 -6.79 6.59 -12.56
N ILE A 268 -6.27 7.68 -12.03
CA ILE A 268 -5.04 8.34 -12.48
C ILE A 268 -4.16 8.65 -11.29
N GLY A 269 -2.86 8.68 -11.50
CA GLY A 269 -1.92 9.01 -10.45
C GLY A 269 -0.67 9.72 -10.92
N TYR A 270 0.01 10.28 -9.93
CA TYR A 270 1.32 10.90 -10.09
C TYR A 270 2.19 10.57 -8.89
N SER A 271 3.38 10.08 -9.17
CA SER A 271 4.36 9.69 -8.17
C SER A 271 5.68 10.42 -8.41
N PHE A 272 6.35 10.80 -7.32
CA PHE A 272 7.67 11.40 -7.39
C PHE A 272 8.56 10.96 -6.21
N ARG A 273 9.88 11.01 -6.44
CA ARG A 273 10.90 10.69 -5.43
C ARG A 273 11.91 11.83 -5.30
N ILE A 274 12.26 12.14 -4.07
CA ILE A 274 13.29 13.11 -3.70
C ILE A 274 14.43 12.32 -3.07
N ASP A 275 15.61 12.36 -3.69
CA ASP A 275 16.78 11.61 -3.26
C ASP A 275 17.74 12.44 -2.39
N GLY A 276 18.55 11.78 -1.56
CA GLY A 276 19.65 12.42 -0.84
C GLY A 276 19.29 13.22 0.40
N LEU A 277 18.09 13.02 1.00
CA LEU A 277 17.64 13.76 2.20
C LEU A 277 18.65 13.68 3.37
N PHE A 278 19.28 12.53 3.58
CA PHE A 278 20.25 12.36 4.68
C PHE A 278 21.68 12.78 4.31
N ALA A 279 22.02 12.92 3.03
CA ALA A 279 23.32 13.41 2.57
C ALA A 279 23.51 14.90 2.90
N ALA A 280 22.43 15.70 2.79
CA ALA A 280 22.43 17.12 3.16
C ALA A 280 22.68 17.33 4.67
N ALA A 281 22.11 16.46 5.52
CA ALA A 281 22.30 16.52 6.97
C ALA A 281 23.75 16.22 7.42
N ARG A 282 24.46 15.34 6.69
CA ARG A 282 25.89 15.06 6.97
C ARG A 282 26.79 16.24 6.58
N ARG A 283 26.52 16.93 5.47
CA ARG A 283 27.30 18.12 5.05
C ARG A 283 27.14 19.28 6.03
N SER A 284 25.96 19.53 6.57
CA SER A 284 25.73 20.59 7.56
C SER A 284 26.37 20.32 8.93
N ARG A 285 26.63 19.05 9.26
CA ARG A 285 27.32 18.68 10.52
C ARG A 285 28.86 18.72 10.39
N GLY A 286 29.40 18.47 9.20
CA GLY A 286 30.84 18.54 8.93
C GLY A 286 31.40 19.97 8.88
N ASP A 287 30.55 20.96 8.56
CA ASP A 287 30.99 22.35 8.39
C ASP A 287 31.00 23.18 9.69
N ARG A 288 30.53 22.59 10.80
CA ARG A 288 30.55 23.25 12.13
C ARG A 288 31.81 23.01 12.95
N SER A 289 32.78 22.22 12.44
CA SER A 289 34.03 21.94 13.16
C SER A 289 35.20 22.83 12.76
N LEU A 290 34.98 23.86 11.92
CA LEU A 290 36.06 24.77 11.44
C LEU A 290 36.14 26.11 12.21
N PHE A 291 35.43 26.27 13.31
CA PHE A 291 35.59 27.40 14.20
C PHE A 291 35.73 26.91 15.66
N ALA A 292 36.95 26.51 16.01
CA ALA A 292 37.41 26.53 17.40
C ALA A 292 38.74 27.31 17.43
N PRO A 293 38.93 28.20 18.40
CA PRO A 293 40.02 29.18 18.50
C PRO A 293 41.39 28.50 18.78
#